data_2b43861e8c1a5271c218bc7636b7b9e7
#
_entry.id   2b43861e8c1a5271c218bc7636b7b9e7
#
_cell.length_a   1.000
_cell.length_b   1.000
_cell.length_c   1.000
_cell.angle_alpha   90.00
_cell.angle_beta   90.00
_cell.angle_gamma   90.00
#
_symmetry.space_group_name_H-M   'P 1'
#
loop_
_entity.id
_entity.type
_entity.pdbx_description
1 polymer ?
#
loop_
_entity_poly.entity_id
_entity_poly.type
_entity_poly.pdbx_seq_one_letter_code
_entity_poly.pdbx_strand_id
1 'polypeptide(L)'
;MIGHSIDHDATRAQASLARLEGRRDALRIRREELTREIELAKGRLAVKDEVEAFIEAVHGSASRRSLSAFETLLTALVQEVLPGEKPVALDLSTERGLASLDICVRRPDGSLEDVLEDNGGALTNVVGMALRLIAVVKADVARFLALDEADCWIAPDRVSSFYRVLEDGAARLGVQCLAVSHHDLSQFSGKFHIARVVGEPVSGVDVQSSDTSAAWDDVQPGLRFIRLANVQAYKDATLPLSPGVNALIGPNNRGKSTFIRALRAVFYGEARDSLVRAGAKAASVEIGVAGRRTLRFTRQPRRSPVNIWSLHESDGSIVEERGMRYETGGRSVPDWVADLIRIRKVEDLDVHIAHQKFPVFLLGETPSRRSAVLSIGQEAGYIRDMLVIHRERCRRDNDLVRNGERELIALGEALEGLKDLDGLKDRLSAIRRLGDDLKDASAHLQTLQQCASQLADLNRRLEKAQARAEITAKLPEAEQLAHLTRMVERSRERERLGGRVIGLSHSLAWSRARLAALQSLPEALPTLENTSSAQNILKRMNDLRSAALIAQSRIAQVDEGLTSLQAEMAQLVEETGGLCPTCGSPVKPENLLDHHAHPSLSSTPSERLTA
;
A
#
# COMPACT_ATOMS: atom_id res chain seq x y z
N MET A 1 60.09 -30.81 -23.34
CA MET A 1 59.78 -29.34 -23.21
C MET A 1 58.68 -28.90 -24.19
N ILE A 2 58.71 -29.24 -25.45
CA ILE A 2 57.69 -28.80 -26.46
C ILE A 2 56.29 -29.28 -26.15
N GLY A 3 56.08 -30.52 -25.70
CA GLY A 3 54.76 -31.06 -25.36
C GLY A 3 54.08 -30.42 -24.16
N HIS A 4 54.84 -29.97 -23.14
CA HIS A 4 54.32 -29.27 -21.98
C HIS A 4 53.87 -27.84 -22.31
N SER A 5 54.54 -27.15 -23.25
CA SER A 5 54.13 -25.84 -23.72
C SER A 5 52.81 -25.91 -24.49
N ILE A 6 52.63 -26.88 -25.38
CA ILE A 6 51.41 -27.08 -26.19
C ILE A 6 50.21 -27.37 -25.30
N ASP A 7 50.35 -28.22 -24.28
CA ASP A 7 49.28 -28.54 -23.34
C ASP A 7 48.84 -27.31 -22.50
N HIS A 8 49.79 -26.54 -22.02
CA HIS A 8 49.52 -25.33 -21.26
C HIS A 8 48.76 -24.32 -22.14
N ASP A 9 49.24 -24.09 -23.37
CA ASP A 9 48.63 -23.15 -24.31
C ASP A 9 47.25 -23.64 -24.77
N ALA A 10 47.06 -24.96 -25.04
CA ALA A 10 45.79 -25.55 -25.36
C ALA A 10 44.78 -25.44 -24.19
N THR A 11 45.20 -25.62 -22.95
CA THR A 11 44.36 -25.48 -21.75
C THR A 11 43.93 -24.01 -21.55
N ARG A 12 44.85 -23.08 -21.77
CA ARG A 12 44.57 -21.64 -21.72
C ARG A 12 43.64 -21.19 -22.82
N ALA A 13 43.82 -21.69 -24.04
CA ALA A 13 42.95 -21.46 -25.18
C ALA A 13 41.54 -22.02 -24.92
N GLN A 14 41.43 -23.23 -24.33
CA GLN A 14 40.13 -23.81 -23.95
C GLN A 14 39.40 -23.00 -22.89
N ALA A 15 40.09 -22.53 -21.85
CA ALA A 15 39.47 -21.63 -20.84
C ALA A 15 38.98 -20.32 -21.46
N SER A 16 39.73 -19.78 -22.43
CA SER A 16 39.32 -18.61 -23.18
C SER A 16 38.11 -18.86 -24.07
N LEU A 17 38.10 -20.01 -24.77
CA LEU A 17 36.98 -20.44 -25.61
C LEU A 17 35.71 -20.62 -24.78
N ALA A 18 35.79 -21.31 -23.64
CA ALA A 18 34.65 -21.52 -22.74
C ALA A 18 34.07 -20.17 -22.22
N ARG A 19 34.92 -19.19 -21.94
CA ARG A 19 34.48 -17.84 -21.60
C ARG A 19 33.73 -17.16 -22.75
N LEU A 20 34.23 -17.30 -23.98
CA LEU A 20 33.60 -16.72 -25.15
C LEU A 20 32.27 -17.42 -25.49
N GLU A 21 32.20 -18.77 -25.33
CA GLU A 21 30.96 -19.53 -25.44
C GLU A 21 29.92 -19.03 -24.41
N GLY A 22 30.29 -18.93 -23.12
CA GLY A 22 29.39 -18.39 -22.09
C GLY A 22 28.94 -16.98 -22.39
N ARG A 23 29.84 -16.12 -22.93
CA ARG A 23 29.49 -14.77 -23.37
C ARG A 23 28.51 -14.78 -24.55
N ARG A 24 28.74 -15.63 -25.55
CA ARG A 24 27.84 -15.81 -26.70
C ARG A 24 26.46 -16.23 -26.26
N ASP A 25 26.37 -17.21 -25.36
CA ASP A 25 25.10 -17.73 -24.87
C ASP A 25 24.35 -16.69 -24.03
N ALA A 26 25.04 -15.93 -23.19
CA ALA A 26 24.46 -14.80 -22.46
C ALA A 26 23.93 -13.70 -23.40
N LEU A 27 24.66 -13.37 -24.45
CA LEU A 27 24.22 -12.40 -25.48
C LEU A 27 23.00 -12.90 -26.26
N ARG A 28 22.92 -14.21 -26.56
CA ARG A 28 21.73 -14.82 -27.21
C ARG A 28 20.50 -14.73 -26.30
N ILE A 29 20.63 -15.12 -25.05
CA ILE A 29 19.54 -15.03 -24.07
C ILE A 29 19.07 -13.57 -23.96
N ARG A 30 20.00 -12.65 -23.75
CA ARG A 30 19.66 -11.22 -23.66
C ARG A 30 18.95 -10.70 -24.91
N ARG A 31 19.40 -11.09 -26.10
CA ARG A 31 18.76 -10.72 -27.36
C ARG A 31 17.32 -11.24 -27.46
N GLU A 32 17.08 -12.49 -27.05
CA GLU A 32 15.75 -13.09 -27.07
C GLU A 32 14.81 -12.41 -26.07
N GLU A 33 15.29 -12.14 -24.85
CA GLU A 33 14.54 -11.42 -23.83
C GLU A 33 14.16 -10.02 -24.32
N LEU A 34 15.14 -9.27 -24.80
CA LEU A 34 14.94 -7.91 -25.29
C LEU A 34 14.00 -7.86 -26.51
N THR A 35 14.09 -8.86 -27.39
CA THR A 35 13.17 -8.97 -28.52
C THR A 35 11.73 -9.14 -28.05
N ARG A 36 11.50 -10.02 -27.05
CA ARG A 36 10.16 -10.19 -26.45
C ARG A 36 9.65 -8.92 -25.77
N GLU A 37 10.52 -8.23 -25.02
CA GLU A 37 10.17 -6.98 -24.36
C GLU A 37 9.74 -5.91 -25.39
N ILE A 38 10.49 -5.77 -26.48
CA ILE A 38 10.18 -4.84 -27.57
C ILE A 38 8.86 -5.20 -28.26
N GLU A 39 8.61 -6.45 -28.57
CA GLU A 39 7.36 -6.89 -29.20
C GLU A 39 6.15 -6.63 -28.28
N LEU A 40 6.27 -6.90 -26.99
CA LEU A 40 5.23 -6.56 -26.02
C LEU A 40 5.00 -5.06 -25.92
N ALA A 41 6.06 -4.26 -25.93
CA ALA A 41 5.96 -2.80 -25.92
C ALA A 41 5.30 -2.26 -27.19
N LYS A 42 5.69 -2.79 -28.36
CA LYS A 42 5.07 -2.45 -29.66
C LYS A 42 3.57 -2.82 -29.67
N GLY A 43 3.21 -3.99 -29.15
CA GLY A 43 1.82 -4.41 -29.03
C GLY A 43 0.99 -3.46 -28.15
N ARG A 44 1.54 -2.99 -27.03
CA ARG A 44 0.87 -1.98 -26.18
C ARG A 44 0.76 -0.61 -26.87
N LEU A 45 1.80 -0.20 -27.59
CA LEU A 45 1.80 1.05 -28.31
C LEU A 45 0.83 1.05 -29.50
N ALA A 46 0.60 -0.08 -30.14
CA ALA A 46 -0.34 -0.21 -31.24
C ALA A 46 -1.78 0.12 -30.87
N VAL A 47 -2.18 -0.17 -29.61
CA VAL A 47 -3.53 0.11 -29.11
C VAL A 47 -3.63 1.43 -28.32
N LYS A 48 -2.59 2.25 -28.33
CA LYS A 48 -2.51 3.49 -27.55
C LYS A 48 -3.68 4.43 -27.84
N ASP A 49 -3.91 4.72 -29.12
CA ASP A 49 -4.91 5.71 -29.54
C ASP A 49 -6.34 5.18 -29.29
N GLU A 50 -6.55 3.87 -29.43
CA GLU A 50 -7.82 3.22 -29.10
C GLU A 50 -8.11 3.29 -27.59
N VAL A 51 -7.10 3.07 -26.76
CA VAL A 51 -7.22 3.17 -25.30
C VAL A 51 -7.49 4.62 -24.87
N GLU A 52 -6.78 5.60 -25.44
CA GLU A 52 -7.03 7.01 -25.15
C GLU A 52 -8.46 7.41 -25.58
N ALA A 53 -8.90 7.04 -26.78
CA ALA A 53 -10.26 7.29 -27.25
C ALA A 53 -11.33 6.60 -26.38
N PHE A 54 -11.07 5.37 -25.95
CA PHE A 54 -11.96 4.65 -25.04
C PHE A 54 -12.08 5.35 -23.69
N ILE A 55 -10.96 5.76 -23.09
CA ILE A 55 -10.94 6.48 -21.81
C ILE A 55 -11.71 7.80 -21.93
N GLU A 56 -11.53 8.55 -23.03
CA GLU A 56 -12.27 9.78 -23.28
C GLU A 56 -13.77 9.55 -23.49
N ALA A 57 -14.15 8.50 -24.21
CA ALA A 57 -15.55 8.12 -24.41
C ALA A 57 -16.23 7.70 -23.09
N VAL A 58 -15.54 6.91 -22.25
CA VAL A 58 -16.02 6.53 -20.91
C VAL A 58 -16.18 7.76 -20.03
N HIS A 59 -15.20 8.67 -20.04
CA HIS A 59 -15.29 9.94 -19.33
C HIS A 59 -16.52 10.75 -19.74
N GLY A 60 -16.67 11.00 -21.04
CA GLY A 60 -17.80 11.77 -21.55
C GLY A 60 -19.17 11.12 -21.28
N SER A 61 -19.24 9.80 -21.27
CA SER A 61 -20.50 9.08 -20.98
C SER A 61 -20.81 9.04 -19.48
N ALA A 62 -19.82 8.78 -18.63
CA ALA A 62 -20.00 8.72 -17.18
C ALA A 62 -20.38 10.10 -16.62
N SER A 63 -19.65 11.14 -17.01
CA SER A 63 -19.93 12.52 -16.58
C SER A 63 -21.32 12.97 -17.02
N ARG A 64 -21.69 12.76 -18.28
CA ARG A 64 -23.03 13.12 -18.77
C ARG A 64 -24.15 12.36 -18.07
N ARG A 65 -23.98 11.06 -17.81
CA ARG A 65 -24.99 10.27 -17.11
C ARG A 65 -25.14 10.73 -15.66
N SER A 66 -24.03 10.99 -14.96
CA SER A 66 -24.07 11.51 -13.59
C SER A 66 -24.75 12.88 -13.53
N LEU A 67 -24.33 13.82 -14.36
CA LEU A 67 -24.95 15.16 -14.43
C LEU A 67 -26.43 15.09 -14.75
N SER A 68 -26.83 14.37 -15.78
CA SER A 68 -28.25 14.22 -16.17
C SER A 68 -29.11 13.62 -15.06
N ALA A 69 -28.60 12.67 -14.30
CA ALA A 69 -29.31 12.12 -13.15
C ALA A 69 -29.52 13.17 -12.05
N PHE A 70 -28.51 13.99 -11.77
CA PHE A 70 -28.61 15.08 -10.80
C PHE A 70 -29.53 16.20 -11.29
N GLU A 71 -29.43 16.62 -12.54
CA GLU A 71 -30.32 17.59 -13.14
C GLU A 71 -31.79 17.15 -13.08
N THR A 72 -32.03 15.89 -13.43
CA THR A 72 -33.39 15.31 -13.36
C THR A 72 -33.93 15.30 -11.93
N LEU A 73 -33.09 14.89 -10.95
CA LEU A 73 -33.47 14.87 -9.56
C LEU A 73 -33.76 16.28 -9.02
N LEU A 74 -32.83 17.22 -9.26
CA LEU A 74 -32.97 18.60 -8.81
C LEU A 74 -34.19 19.27 -9.45
N THR A 75 -34.39 19.08 -10.74
CA THR A 75 -35.56 19.61 -11.48
C THR A 75 -36.88 19.04 -10.91
N ALA A 76 -36.94 17.74 -10.66
CA ALA A 76 -38.14 17.11 -10.08
C ALA A 76 -38.46 17.68 -8.69
N LEU A 77 -37.46 17.81 -7.82
CA LEU A 77 -37.60 18.37 -6.48
C LEU A 77 -38.04 19.85 -6.52
N VAL A 78 -37.45 20.63 -7.42
CA VAL A 78 -37.82 22.04 -7.61
C VAL A 78 -39.25 22.17 -8.11
N GLN A 79 -39.64 21.45 -9.17
CA GLN A 79 -40.94 21.58 -9.79
C GLN A 79 -42.07 21.01 -8.91
N GLU A 80 -41.79 20.11 -7.99
CA GLU A 80 -42.77 19.67 -7.00
C GLU A 80 -43.13 20.75 -5.96
N VAL A 81 -42.12 21.56 -5.57
CA VAL A 81 -42.35 22.69 -4.64
C VAL A 81 -42.83 23.92 -5.38
N LEU A 82 -42.25 24.20 -6.54
CA LEU A 82 -42.45 25.39 -7.36
C LEU A 82 -42.92 24.98 -8.78
N PRO A 83 -44.19 24.58 -8.95
CA PRO A 83 -44.73 24.17 -10.26
C PRO A 83 -44.56 25.26 -11.31
N GLY A 84 -44.01 24.85 -12.47
CA GLY A 84 -43.77 25.77 -13.58
C GLY A 84 -42.39 26.44 -13.55
N GLU A 85 -41.56 26.16 -12.53
CA GLU A 85 -40.20 26.66 -12.49
C GLU A 85 -39.33 25.99 -13.57
N LYS A 86 -38.29 26.70 -14.01
CA LYS A 86 -37.35 26.26 -15.02
C LYS A 86 -36.59 25.00 -14.56
N PRO A 87 -36.23 24.10 -15.50
CA PRO A 87 -35.43 22.94 -15.15
C PRO A 87 -34.03 23.35 -14.70
N VAL A 88 -33.53 22.68 -13.66
CA VAL A 88 -32.16 22.89 -13.16
C VAL A 88 -31.18 22.26 -14.16
N ALA A 89 -30.12 22.98 -14.46
CA ALA A 89 -29.01 22.56 -15.28
C ALA A 89 -27.70 22.63 -14.50
N LEU A 90 -26.83 21.66 -14.73
CA LEU A 90 -25.51 21.57 -14.14
C LEU A 90 -24.46 21.72 -15.25
N ASP A 91 -23.70 22.80 -15.22
CA ASP A 91 -22.64 23.03 -16.18
C ASP A 91 -21.28 22.64 -15.56
N LEU A 92 -20.72 21.53 -16.08
CA LEU A 92 -19.44 21.00 -15.63
C LEU A 92 -18.36 21.35 -16.62
N SER A 93 -17.46 22.21 -16.22
CA SER A 93 -16.27 22.60 -16.97
C SER A 93 -14.99 22.13 -16.27
N THR A 94 -13.86 22.35 -16.89
CA THR A 94 -12.56 22.13 -16.27
C THR A 94 -11.75 23.42 -16.32
N GLU A 95 -11.53 24.02 -15.16
CA GLU A 95 -10.73 25.23 -15.03
C GLU A 95 -9.41 24.93 -14.32
N ARG A 96 -8.29 25.34 -14.91
CA ARG A 96 -6.94 25.14 -14.35
C ARG A 96 -6.67 23.71 -13.88
N GLY A 97 -7.32 22.74 -14.52
CA GLY A 97 -7.14 21.33 -14.17
C GLY A 97 -8.05 20.83 -13.04
N LEU A 98 -8.92 21.64 -12.48
CA LEU A 98 -9.92 21.25 -11.49
C LEU A 98 -11.31 21.21 -12.12
N ALA A 99 -12.15 20.26 -11.67
CA ALA A 99 -13.55 20.23 -12.06
C ALA A 99 -14.26 21.46 -11.47
N SER A 100 -15.02 22.15 -12.28
CA SER A 100 -15.71 23.41 -12.02
C SER A 100 -17.19 23.22 -12.33
N LEU A 101 -18.06 23.29 -11.32
CA LEU A 101 -19.49 23.01 -11.45
C LEU A 101 -20.32 24.28 -11.22
N ASP A 102 -21.04 24.72 -12.25
CA ASP A 102 -22.04 25.75 -12.13
C ASP A 102 -23.44 25.17 -12.04
N ILE A 103 -24.27 25.79 -11.19
CA ILE A 103 -25.64 25.35 -10.89
C ILE A 103 -26.57 26.43 -11.41
N CYS A 104 -27.25 26.13 -12.50
CA CYS A 104 -28.03 27.05 -13.27
C CYS A 104 -29.47 26.55 -13.45
N VAL A 105 -30.33 27.38 -13.96
CA VAL A 105 -31.62 26.96 -14.56
C VAL A 105 -31.60 27.24 -16.06
N ARG A 106 -32.31 26.41 -16.82
CA ARG A 106 -32.36 26.50 -18.28
C ARG A 106 -33.61 27.25 -18.74
N ARG A 107 -33.41 28.32 -19.47
CA ARG A 107 -34.49 29.04 -20.14
C ARG A 107 -35.07 28.26 -21.31
N PRO A 108 -36.28 28.62 -21.78
CA PRO A 108 -36.86 28.03 -22.99
C PRO A 108 -36.02 28.23 -24.27
N ASP A 109 -35.24 29.30 -24.32
CA ASP A 109 -34.31 29.59 -25.41
C ASP A 109 -32.99 28.79 -25.33
N GLY A 110 -32.82 27.98 -24.27
CA GLY A 110 -31.63 27.16 -24.03
C GLY A 110 -30.52 27.89 -23.27
N SER A 111 -30.62 29.18 -22.99
CA SER A 111 -29.65 29.93 -22.19
C SER A 111 -29.70 29.50 -20.73
N LEU A 112 -28.57 29.68 -20.04
CA LEU A 112 -28.42 29.35 -18.60
C LEU A 112 -28.46 30.64 -17.76
N GLU A 113 -29.16 30.58 -16.63
CA GLU A 113 -29.21 31.61 -15.61
C GLU A 113 -28.67 31.04 -14.29
N ASP A 114 -27.87 31.81 -13.58
CA ASP A 114 -27.40 31.43 -12.25
C ASP A 114 -28.58 31.34 -11.25
N VAL A 115 -28.59 30.28 -10.43
CA VAL A 115 -29.68 30.05 -9.46
C VAL A 115 -29.68 31.12 -8.36
N LEU A 116 -28.52 31.60 -7.95
CA LEU A 116 -28.39 32.54 -6.83
C LEU A 116 -28.55 34.00 -7.25
N GLU A 117 -27.93 34.37 -8.38
CA GLU A 117 -27.84 35.77 -8.81
C GLU A 117 -29.05 36.20 -9.64
N ASP A 118 -29.57 35.32 -10.48
CA ASP A 118 -30.61 35.67 -11.45
C ASP A 118 -32.03 35.25 -11.04
N ASN A 119 -32.19 34.53 -9.90
CA ASN A 119 -33.46 33.89 -9.55
C ASN A 119 -33.90 34.24 -8.12
N GLY A 120 -35.17 33.96 -7.82
CA GLY A 120 -35.77 34.29 -6.52
C GLY A 120 -35.34 33.36 -5.38
N GLY A 121 -35.44 33.87 -4.14
CA GLY A 121 -35.03 33.16 -2.93
C GLY A 121 -35.72 31.81 -2.70
N ALA A 122 -36.95 31.64 -3.20
CA ALA A 122 -37.67 30.36 -3.10
C ALA A 122 -36.94 29.24 -3.88
N LEU A 123 -36.55 29.52 -5.13
CA LEU A 123 -35.76 28.58 -5.94
C LEU A 123 -34.42 28.27 -5.28
N THR A 124 -33.71 29.31 -4.85
CA THR A 124 -32.43 29.21 -4.12
C THR A 124 -32.55 28.29 -2.90
N ASN A 125 -33.62 28.40 -2.11
CA ASN A 125 -33.84 27.57 -0.94
C ASN A 125 -34.12 26.10 -1.29
N VAL A 126 -34.98 25.86 -2.28
CA VAL A 126 -35.33 24.49 -2.69
C VAL A 126 -34.10 23.78 -3.27
N VAL A 127 -33.35 24.46 -4.15
CA VAL A 127 -32.11 23.95 -4.71
C VAL A 127 -31.07 23.72 -3.60
N GLY A 128 -30.88 24.69 -2.70
CA GLY A 128 -29.94 24.59 -1.57
C GLY A 128 -30.26 23.41 -0.64
N MET A 129 -31.54 23.19 -0.34
CA MET A 129 -32.00 22.01 0.43
C MET A 129 -31.69 20.70 -0.30
N ALA A 130 -32.01 20.62 -1.59
CA ALA A 130 -31.74 19.44 -2.39
C ALA A 130 -30.23 19.14 -2.50
N LEU A 131 -29.42 20.18 -2.69
CA LEU A 131 -27.95 20.06 -2.71
C LEU A 131 -27.38 19.56 -1.37
N ARG A 132 -27.96 19.98 -0.23
CA ARG A 132 -27.56 19.45 1.09
C ARG A 132 -27.87 17.96 1.21
N LEU A 133 -29.07 17.54 0.83
CA LEU A 133 -29.43 16.12 0.83
C LEU A 133 -28.46 15.29 0.00
N ILE A 134 -28.13 15.77 -1.20
CA ILE A 134 -27.16 15.11 -2.08
C ILE A 134 -25.76 15.08 -1.45
N ALA A 135 -25.28 16.22 -0.91
CA ALA A 135 -23.95 16.33 -0.32
C ALA A 135 -23.77 15.38 0.86
N VAL A 136 -24.74 15.29 1.76
CA VAL A 136 -24.69 14.37 2.92
C VAL A 136 -24.64 12.90 2.48
N VAL A 137 -25.31 12.54 1.38
CA VAL A 137 -25.27 11.16 0.86
C VAL A 137 -23.95 10.85 0.15
N LYS A 138 -23.40 11.82 -0.55
CA LYS A 138 -22.16 11.64 -1.33
C LYS A 138 -20.87 11.71 -0.53
N ALA A 139 -20.86 12.52 0.52
CA ALA A 139 -19.62 12.87 1.25
C ALA A 139 -19.19 11.85 2.31
N ASP A 140 -19.67 10.63 2.33
CA ASP A 140 -19.33 9.61 3.35
C ASP A 140 -19.33 10.17 4.79
N VAL A 141 -20.41 10.85 5.15
CA VAL A 141 -20.66 11.44 6.47
C VAL A 141 -21.96 10.88 7.06
N ALA A 142 -22.32 11.31 8.27
CA ALA A 142 -23.61 10.92 8.86
C ALA A 142 -24.77 11.37 7.99
N ARG A 143 -25.77 10.52 7.80
CA ARG A 143 -26.99 10.88 7.10
C ARG A 143 -27.94 11.67 8.00
N PHE A 144 -27.51 12.86 8.37
CA PHE A 144 -28.23 13.77 9.25
C PHE A 144 -28.20 15.20 8.71
N LEU A 145 -29.34 15.87 8.77
CA LEU A 145 -29.47 17.30 8.45
C LEU A 145 -30.19 18.06 9.56
N ALA A 146 -29.71 19.25 9.85
CA ALA A 146 -30.40 20.22 10.71
C ALA A 146 -30.60 21.52 9.94
N LEU A 147 -31.85 21.89 9.71
CA LEU A 147 -32.27 23.03 8.91
C LEU A 147 -32.90 24.09 9.80
N ASP A 148 -32.36 25.29 9.80
CA ASP A 148 -32.89 26.43 10.57
C ASP A 148 -33.65 27.38 9.63
N GLU A 149 -34.98 27.34 9.68
CA GLU A 149 -35.89 28.16 8.87
C GLU A 149 -35.62 28.05 7.36
N ALA A 150 -35.41 26.83 6.86
CA ALA A 150 -35.16 26.61 5.43
C ALA A 150 -36.32 26.97 4.50
N ASP A 151 -37.49 27.20 5.08
CA ASP A 151 -38.72 27.63 4.42
C ASP A 151 -38.91 29.16 4.41
N CYS A 152 -37.93 29.96 4.87
CA CYS A 152 -38.08 31.39 5.10
C CYS A 152 -38.42 32.22 3.84
N TRP A 153 -38.11 31.75 2.64
CA TRP A 153 -38.44 32.42 1.36
C TRP A 153 -39.51 31.69 0.56
N ILE A 154 -40.09 30.64 1.12
CA ILE A 154 -41.14 29.84 0.50
C ILE A 154 -42.51 30.51 0.77
N ALA A 155 -43.32 30.71 -0.25
CA ALA A 155 -44.65 31.20 -0.10
C ALA A 155 -45.51 30.26 0.78
N PRO A 156 -46.36 30.81 1.70
CA PRO A 156 -47.10 30.00 2.68
C PRO A 156 -47.88 28.82 2.09
N ASP A 157 -48.43 28.98 0.89
CA ASP A 157 -49.16 27.94 0.15
C ASP A 157 -48.24 26.83 -0.38
N ARG A 158 -46.95 27.04 -0.44
CA ARG A 158 -45.91 26.10 -0.92
C ARG A 158 -45.14 25.40 0.18
N VAL A 159 -45.22 25.87 1.41
CA VAL A 159 -44.50 25.29 2.55
C VAL A 159 -44.84 23.82 2.74
N SER A 160 -46.11 23.44 2.56
CA SER A 160 -46.51 22.03 2.63
C SER A 160 -45.82 21.15 1.58
N SER A 161 -45.72 21.64 0.35
CA SER A 161 -45.00 20.94 -0.72
C SER A 161 -43.51 20.83 -0.45
N PHE A 162 -42.89 21.90 0.09
CA PHE A 162 -41.49 21.89 0.48
C PHE A 162 -41.19 20.79 1.54
N TYR A 163 -42.00 20.71 2.59
CA TYR A 163 -41.78 19.71 3.64
C TYR A 163 -42.12 18.30 3.17
N ARG A 164 -43.11 18.11 2.25
CA ARG A 164 -43.36 16.82 1.63
C ARG A 164 -42.15 16.36 0.81
N VAL A 165 -41.56 17.24 0.01
CA VAL A 165 -40.34 16.95 -0.76
C VAL A 165 -39.18 16.61 0.16
N LEU A 166 -39.02 17.34 1.27
CA LEU A 166 -38.01 17.03 2.28
C LEU A 166 -38.22 15.65 2.90
N GLU A 167 -39.47 15.30 3.23
CA GLU A 167 -39.83 13.99 3.79
C GLU A 167 -39.53 12.86 2.81
N ASP A 168 -40.04 12.96 1.58
CA ASP A 168 -39.83 11.97 0.53
C ASP A 168 -38.34 11.79 0.20
N GLY A 169 -37.59 12.91 0.09
CA GLY A 169 -36.16 12.90 -0.14
C GLY A 169 -35.40 12.26 1.02
N ALA A 170 -35.72 12.65 2.23
CA ALA A 170 -35.13 12.11 3.45
C ALA A 170 -35.39 10.60 3.59
N ALA A 171 -36.63 10.16 3.36
CA ALA A 171 -37.01 8.75 3.43
C ALA A 171 -36.28 7.90 2.38
N ARG A 172 -36.25 8.33 1.11
CA ARG A 172 -35.57 7.62 0.01
C ARG A 172 -34.06 7.53 0.20
N LEU A 173 -33.45 8.57 0.75
CA LEU A 173 -32.01 8.64 0.95
C LEU A 173 -31.55 8.12 2.32
N GLY A 174 -32.50 7.78 3.20
CA GLY A 174 -32.23 7.34 4.57
C GLY A 174 -31.57 8.44 5.41
N VAL A 175 -31.98 9.70 5.24
CA VAL A 175 -31.43 10.87 5.95
C VAL A 175 -32.39 11.25 7.08
N GLN A 176 -31.87 11.37 8.29
CA GLN A 176 -32.60 11.96 9.41
C GLN A 176 -32.55 13.48 9.32
N CYS A 177 -33.68 14.16 9.45
CA CYS A 177 -33.75 15.62 9.40
C CYS A 177 -34.31 16.22 10.69
N LEU A 178 -33.71 17.31 11.15
CA LEU A 178 -34.28 18.22 12.13
C LEU A 178 -34.57 19.56 11.43
N ALA A 179 -35.83 19.89 11.21
CA ALA A 179 -36.23 21.14 10.57
C ALA A 179 -36.88 22.08 11.61
N VAL A 180 -36.32 23.25 11.75
CA VAL A 180 -36.89 24.33 12.56
C VAL A 180 -37.73 25.23 11.66
N SER A 181 -39.00 25.40 11.98
CA SER A 181 -39.91 26.27 11.23
C SER A 181 -40.70 27.19 12.16
N HIS A 182 -41.15 28.32 11.62
CA HIS A 182 -42.12 29.20 12.27
C HIS A 182 -43.57 28.92 11.79
N HIS A 183 -43.72 28.12 10.72
CA HIS A 183 -45.02 27.63 10.24
C HIS A 183 -45.52 26.49 11.11
N ASP A 184 -46.85 26.40 11.25
CA ASP A 184 -47.47 25.27 11.96
C ASP A 184 -47.63 24.08 11.03
N LEU A 185 -46.61 23.22 11.03
CA LEU A 185 -46.54 22.04 10.21
C LEU A 185 -47.52 20.92 10.65
N SER A 186 -48.16 21.07 11.83
CA SER A 186 -49.18 20.10 12.28
C SER A 186 -50.46 20.09 11.43
N GLN A 187 -50.64 21.10 10.60
CA GLN A 187 -51.76 21.22 9.67
C GLN A 187 -51.50 20.51 8.34
N PHE A 188 -50.27 20.06 8.09
CA PHE A 188 -49.91 19.40 6.85
C PHE A 188 -49.99 17.87 6.99
N SER A 189 -50.47 17.22 5.94
CA SER A 189 -50.49 15.75 5.86
C SER A 189 -49.04 15.26 5.59
N GLY A 190 -48.37 14.77 6.60
CA GLY A 190 -47.00 14.20 6.51
C GLY A 190 -46.72 13.28 7.69
N LYS A 191 -45.67 12.47 7.58
CA LYS A 191 -45.19 11.58 8.65
C LYS A 191 -44.10 12.25 9.48
N PHE A 192 -44.23 13.56 9.75
CA PHE A 192 -43.29 14.27 10.56
C PHE A 192 -43.46 13.92 12.03
N HIS A 193 -42.32 13.75 12.72
CA HIS A 193 -42.33 13.86 14.16
C HIS A 193 -42.36 15.35 14.55
N ILE A 194 -43.45 15.81 15.17
CA ILE A 194 -43.61 17.22 15.50
C ILE A 194 -43.36 17.45 16.97
N ALA A 195 -42.40 18.34 17.24
CA ALA A 195 -42.13 18.91 18.57
C ALA A 195 -42.50 20.38 18.57
N ARG A 196 -43.20 20.83 19.61
CA ARG A 196 -43.63 22.22 19.75
C ARG A 196 -42.95 22.89 20.91
N VAL A 197 -42.32 24.04 20.64
CA VAL A 197 -41.78 24.90 21.69
C VAL A 197 -42.91 25.69 22.34
N VAL A 198 -43.09 25.54 23.65
CA VAL A 198 -44.12 26.18 24.46
C VAL A 198 -43.49 27.01 25.56
N GLY A 199 -44.27 27.91 26.15
CA GLY A 199 -43.83 28.81 27.21
C GLY A 199 -43.17 30.08 26.69
N GLU A 200 -42.62 30.88 27.60
CA GLU A 200 -41.98 32.15 27.29
C GLU A 200 -40.56 32.21 27.85
N PRO A 201 -39.65 32.97 27.23
CA PRO A 201 -38.25 33.06 27.68
C PRO A 201 -38.10 33.53 29.13
N VAL A 202 -39.05 34.35 29.63
CA VAL A 202 -39.04 34.88 30.99
C VAL A 202 -39.58 33.88 32.00
N SER A 203 -40.69 33.19 31.67
CA SER A 203 -41.35 32.21 32.55
C SER A 203 -40.79 30.78 32.43
N GLY A 204 -40.04 30.52 31.41
CA GLY A 204 -39.47 29.21 31.06
C GLY A 204 -40.02 28.69 29.76
N VAL A 205 -39.13 28.13 28.98
CA VAL A 205 -39.44 27.50 27.69
C VAL A 205 -39.24 25.97 27.81
N ASP A 206 -40.17 25.21 27.26
CA ASP A 206 -40.14 23.78 27.25
C ASP A 206 -40.49 23.21 25.86
N VAL A 207 -40.26 21.92 25.62
CA VAL A 207 -40.56 21.23 24.38
C VAL A 207 -41.66 20.19 24.64
N GLN A 208 -42.79 20.31 23.97
CA GLN A 208 -43.85 19.32 23.95
C GLN A 208 -43.69 18.45 22.71
N SER A 209 -43.59 17.15 22.91
CA SER A 209 -43.39 16.17 21.85
C SER A 209 -43.88 14.80 22.31
N SER A 210 -44.24 13.92 21.36
CA SER A 210 -44.47 12.51 21.63
C SER A 210 -43.14 11.75 21.80
N ASP A 211 -43.21 10.62 22.52
CA ASP A 211 -42.05 9.73 22.63
C ASP A 211 -41.71 9.07 21.27
N THR A 212 -40.46 9.04 20.91
CA THR A 212 -39.95 8.46 19.66
C THR A 212 -39.13 7.18 19.89
N SER A 213 -39.03 6.74 21.12
CA SER A 213 -38.16 5.59 21.49
C SER A 213 -38.50 4.31 20.72
N ALA A 214 -39.82 4.08 20.48
CA ALA A 214 -40.29 2.93 19.72
C ALA A 214 -39.99 2.98 18.20
N ALA A 215 -39.60 4.14 17.67
CA ALA A 215 -39.22 4.31 16.26
C ALA A 215 -37.77 3.92 15.95
N TRP A 216 -36.99 3.61 16.98
CA TRP A 216 -35.56 3.33 16.85
C TRP A 216 -35.22 1.85 17.05
N ASP A 217 -34.33 1.35 16.20
CA ASP A 217 -33.56 0.13 16.45
C ASP A 217 -32.27 0.49 17.21
N ASP A 218 -31.82 -0.36 18.14
CA ASP A 218 -30.64 -0.09 18.99
C ASP A 218 -29.36 0.19 18.17
N VAL A 219 -29.20 -0.47 17.03
CA VAL A 219 -28.02 -0.34 16.16
C VAL A 219 -28.16 0.70 15.05
N GLN A 220 -29.36 1.21 14.79
CA GLN A 220 -29.59 2.16 13.72
C GLN A 220 -28.83 3.48 13.97
N PRO A 221 -28.03 3.97 13.00
CA PRO A 221 -27.34 5.26 13.16
C PRO A 221 -28.34 6.42 13.19
N GLY A 222 -28.01 7.48 13.92
CA GLY A 222 -28.81 8.69 14.03
C GLY A 222 -28.85 9.23 15.45
N LEU A 223 -29.44 10.43 15.61
CA LEU A 223 -29.60 11.11 16.89
C LEU A 223 -30.99 10.77 17.47
N ARG A 224 -31.04 10.27 18.71
CA ARG A 224 -32.27 9.83 19.37
C ARG A 224 -32.99 10.97 20.07
N PHE A 225 -32.23 11.83 20.71
CA PHE A 225 -32.74 13.00 21.40
C PHE A 225 -31.66 14.07 21.51
N ILE A 226 -32.08 15.31 21.75
CA ILE A 226 -31.20 16.41 22.13
C ILE A 226 -31.74 16.97 23.43
N ARG A 227 -30.97 16.87 24.53
CA ARG A 227 -31.32 17.51 25.81
C ARG A 227 -30.43 18.70 26.05
N LEU A 228 -31.06 19.78 26.45
CA LEU A 228 -30.44 21.04 26.75
C LEU A 228 -30.59 21.34 28.26
N ALA A 229 -29.49 21.47 28.99
CA ALA A 229 -29.49 21.86 30.38
C ALA A 229 -28.73 23.20 30.55
N ASN A 230 -29.40 24.21 31.00
CA ASN A 230 -28.90 25.58 31.15
C ASN A 230 -28.36 26.19 29.83
N VAL A 231 -29.02 25.96 28.73
CA VAL A 231 -28.65 26.45 27.41
C VAL A 231 -29.62 27.54 26.96
N GLN A 232 -29.13 28.77 26.88
CA GLN A 232 -29.88 29.96 26.45
C GLN A 232 -31.25 30.11 27.14
N ALA A 233 -32.36 29.93 26.40
CA ALA A 233 -33.73 30.03 26.94
C ALA A 233 -34.10 28.82 27.82
N TYR A 234 -33.46 27.69 27.67
CA TYR A 234 -33.85 26.44 28.31
C TYR A 234 -33.09 26.23 29.64
N LYS A 235 -33.85 25.93 30.70
CA LYS A 235 -33.30 25.45 31.97
C LYS A 235 -33.01 23.93 31.86
N ASP A 236 -33.99 23.21 31.40
CA ASP A 236 -33.90 21.78 31.03
C ASP A 236 -34.99 21.52 30.01
N ALA A 237 -34.64 20.96 28.87
CA ALA A 237 -35.59 20.58 27.83
C ALA A 237 -35.03 19.42 27.02
N THR A 238 -35.88 18.47 26.67
CA THR A 238 -35.53 17.32 25.83
C THR A 238 -36.36 17.34 24.57
N LEU A 239 -35.68 17.29 23.42
CA LEU A 239 -36.25 17.10 22.10
C LEU A 239 -36.01 15.66 21.65
N PRO A 240 -36.99 14.77 21.75
CA PRO A 240 -36.87 13.44 21.17
C PRO A 240 -36.92 13.54 19.65
N LEU A 241 -36.15 12.65 18.97
CA LEU A 241 -36.02 12.63 17.51
C LEU A 241 -36.38 11.25 16.97
N SER A 242 -37.08 11.22 15.84
CA SER A 242 -37.35 10.01 15.06
C SER A 242 -36.29 9.81 13.97
N PRO A 243 -36.20 8.63 13.34
CA PRO A 243 -35.26 8.37 12.23
C PRO A 243 -35.53 9.22 10.97
N GLY A 244 -36.77 9.72 10.79
CA GLY A 244 -37.18 10.50 9.62
C GLY A 244 -37.05 12.02 9.84
N VAL A 245 -38.06 12.75 9.34
CA VAL A 245 -38.11 14.21 9.48
C VAL A 245 -38.74 14.57 10.84
N ASN A 246 -38.01 15.40 11.57
CA ASN A 246 -38.40 15.96 12.85
C ASN A 246 -38.61 17.46 12.67
N ALA A 247 -39.79 17.96 12.95
CA ALA A 247 -40.14 19.37 12.84
C ALA A 247 -40.24 20.00 14.22
N LEU A 248 -39.39 20.99 14.50
CA LEU A 248 -39.45 21.80 15.70
C LEU A 248 -40.16 23.10 15.36
N ILE A 249 -41.40 23.23 15.81
CA ILE A 249 -42.27 24.39 15.54
C ILE A 249 -42.52 25.26 16.77
N GLY A 250 -42.99 26.44 16.56
CA GLY A 250 -43.40 27.34 17.61
C GLY A 250 -43.21 28.83 17.25
N PRO A 251 -43.66 29.76 18.07
CA PRO A 251 -43.57 31.20 17.80
C PRO A 251 -42.12 31.68 17.67
N ASN A 252 -41.94 32.83 17.01
CA ASN A 252 -40.61 33.44 16.88
C ASN A 252 -40.05 33.84 18.24
N ASN A 253 -38.71 33.87 18.33
CA ASN A 253 -37.95 34.25 19.55
C ASN A 253 -38.21 33.34 20.78
N ARG A 254 -38.76 32.16 20.61
CA ARG A 254 -38.99 31.18 21.71
C ARG A 254 -37.87 30.18 21.91
N GLY A 255 -36.75 30.31 21.21
CA GLY A 255 -35.58 29.47 21.42
C GLY A 255 -35.46 28.25 20.50
N LYS A 256 -36.26 28.14 19.44
CA LYS A 256 -36.15 27.03 18.45
C LYS A 256 -34.74 26.85 17.93
N SER A 257 -34.10 27.90 17.42
CA SER A 257 -32.73 27.89 16.90
C SER A 257 -31.66 27.58 17.94
N THR A 258 -32.02 27.49 19.23
CA THR A 258 -31.08 27.10 20.30
C THR A 258 -30.63 25.64 20.09
N PHE A 259 -31.49 24.74 19.63
CA PHE A 259 -31.14 23.38 19.31
C PHE A 259 -30.11 23.30 18.17
N ILE A 260 -30.29 24.12 17.13
CA ILE A 260 -29.31 24.23 16.03
C ILE A 260 -27.97 24.76 16.53
N ARG A 261 -27.97 25.80 17.36
CA ARG A 261 -26.74 26.35 17.96
C ARG A 261 -26.06 25.36 18.90
N ALA A 262 -26.84 24.55 19.62
CA ALA A 262 -26.33 23.47 20.46
C ALA A 262 -25.62 22.38 19.62
N LEU A 263 -26.22 21.94 18.51
CA LEU A 263 -25.58 21.01 17.57
C LEU A 263 -24.30 21.58 16.98
N ARG A 264 -24.28 22.86 16.59
CA ARG A 264 -23.05 23.52 16.09
C ARG A 264 -21.97 23.61 17.16
N ALA A 265 -22.35 23.82 18.43
CA ALA A 265 -21.39 23.80 19.53
C ALA A 265 -20.77 22.42 19.74
N VAL A 266 -21.58 21.38 19.68
CA VAL A 266 -21.12 19.98 19.87
C VAL A 266 -20.25 19.52 18.71
N PHE A 267 -20.70 19.69 17.47
CA PHE A 267 -20.08 19.05 16.29
C PHE A 267 -19.12 19.94 15.51
N TYR A 268 -19.24 21.27 15.65
CA TYR A 268 -18.35 22.22 14.96
C TYR A 268 -17.48 23.03 15.93
N GLY A 269 -17.65 22.84 17.25
CA GLY A 269 -16.90 23.57 18.26
C GLY A 269 -17.31 25.05 18.38
N GLU A 270 -18.41 25.48 17.74
CA GLU A 270 -18.85 26.85 17.67
C GLU A 270 -19.64 27.27 18.94
N ALA A 271 -18.99 27.11 20.08
CA ALA A 271 -19.56 27.41 21.38
C ALA A 271 -19.15 28.80 21.87
N ARG A 272 -20.08 29.72 21.93
CA ARG A 272 -19.89 31.04 22.54
C ARG A 272 -20.36 31.05 24.00
N ASP A 273 -19.90 32.00 24.82
CA ASP A 273 -20.34 32.15 26.22
C ASP A 273 -21.84 32.42 26.34
N SER A 274 -22.42 33.08 25.33
CA SER A 274 -23.87 33.31 25.21
C SER A 274 -24.71 32.03 25.04
N LEU A 275 -24.06 30.85 24.82
CA LEU A 275 -24.75 29.55 24.86
C LEU A 275 -25.20 29.22 26.28
N VAL A 276 -24.44 29.63 27.29
CA VAL A 276 -24.76 29.38 28.69
C VAL A 276 -25.91 30.30 29.13
N ARG A 277 -26.94 29.72 29.75
CA ARG A 277 -28.09 30.46 30.27
C ARG A 277 -27.64 31.54 31.28
N ALA A 278 -28.25 32.70 31.23
CA ALA A 278 -27.97 33.76 32.15
C ALA A 278 -28.13 33.28 33.61
N GLY A 279 -27.11 33.55 34.45
CA GLY A 279 -27.06 33.09 35.84
C GLY A 279 -26.55 31.66 36.07
N ALA A 280 -26.40 30.84 35.02
CA ALA A 280 -25.82 29.52 35.14
C ALA A 280 -24.29 29.54 35.03
N LYS A 281 -23.62 28.63 35.72
CA LYS A 281 -22.14 28.47 35.70
C LYS A 281 -21.67 27.63 34.50
N ALA A 282 -22.51 26.75 34.00
CA ALA A 282 -22.24 25.86 32.89
C ALA A 282 -23.53 25.56 32.12
N ALA A 283 -23.35 25.18 30.85
CA ALA A 283 -24.39 24.60 30.01
C ALA A 283 -23.99 23.19 29.59
N SER A 284 -24.97 22.29 29.48
CA SER A 284 -24.79 20.93 28.98
C SER A 284 -25.74 20.66 27.84
N VAL A 285 -25.20 20.01 26.82
CA VAL A 285 -25.95 19.44 25.68
C VAL A 285 -25.72 17.96 25.69
N GLU A 286 -26.78 17.16 25.75
CA GLU A 286 -26.73 15.72 25.68
C GLU A 286 -27.41 15.25 24.40
N ILE A 287 -26.78 14.34 23.69
CA ILE A 287 -27.28 13.80 22.42
C ILE A 287 -27.30 12.28 22.53
N GLY A 288 -28.48 11.69 22.45
CA GLY A 288 -28.64 10.24 22.38
C GLY A 288 -28.17 9.71 21.03
N VAL A 289 -27.35 8.67 21.06
CA VAL A 289 -26.78 8.03 19.85
C VAL A 289 -27.06 6.52 19.84
N ALA A 290 -26.64 5.81 18.80
CA ALA A 290 -26.78 4.36 18.70
C ALA A 290 -26.15 3.63 19.90
N GLY A 291 -26.64 2.44 20.23
CA GLY A 291 -26.12 1.64 21.34
C GLY A 291 -26.54 2.16 22.71
N ARG A 292 -27.63 2.94 22.82
CA ARG A 292 -28.12 3.57 24.06
C ARG A 292 -27.10 4.47 24.76
N ARG A 293 -26.13 5.00 24.02
CA ARG A 293 -25.10 5.90 24.50
C ARG A 293 -25.53 7.35 24.41
N THR A 294 -24.92 8.18 25.23
CA THR A 294 -25.19 9.62 25.26
C THR A 294 -23.88 10.40 25.09
N LEU A 295 -23.78 11.17 24.01
CA LEU A 295 -22.71 12.17 23.86
C LEU A 295 -23.08 13.41 24.65
N ARG A 296 -22.27 13.78 25.62
CA ARG A 296 -22.45 14.98 26.44
C ARG A 296 -21.38 16.02 26.11
N PHE A 297 -21.81 17.22 25.84
CA PHE A 297 -20.98 18.41 25.70
C PHE A 297 -21.28 19.36 26.87
N THR A 298 -20.25 19.81 27.56
CA THR A 298 -20.36 20.75 28.66
C THR A 298 -19.50 21.98 28.38
N ARG A 299 -20.11 23.19 28.46
CA ARG A 299 -19.39 24.46 28.36
C ARG A 299 -19.33 25.16 29.72
N GLN A 300 -18.11 25.52 30.11
CA GLN A 300 -17.81 26.19 31.39
C GLN A 300 -16.94 27.44 31.14
N PRO A 301 -17.52 28.63 30.86
CA PRO A 301 -16.79 29.81 30.41
C PRO A 301 -15.64 30.27 31.30
N ARG A 302 -15.71 29.97 32.60
CA ARG A 302 -14.73 30.42 33.62
C ARG A 302 -13.82 29.28 34.11
N ARG A 303 -13.78 28.14 33.43
CA ARG A 303 -12.97 26.99 33.80
C ARG A 303 -12.04 26.55 32.66
N SER A 304 -11.02 25.83 32.98
CA SER A 304 -10.15 25.14 32.01
C SER A 304 -10.21 23.63 32.29
N PRO A 305 -10.57 22.82 31.27
CA PRO A 305 -10.95 23.22 29.92
C PRO A 305 -12.32 23.91 29.87
N VAL A 306 -12.48 24.81 28.88
CA VAL A 306 -13.74 25.57 28.70
C VAL A 306 -14.86 24.68 28.18
N ASN A 307 -14.54 23.75 27.27
CA ASN A 307 -15.48 22.78 26.74
C ASN A 307 -14.99 21.39 27.10
N ILE A 308 -15.94 20.49 27.40
CA ILE A 308 -15.68 19.06 27.66
C ILE A 308 -16.65 18.26 26.84
N TRP A 309 -16.15 17.27 26.11
CA TRP A 309 -16.92 16.24 25.43
C TRP A 309 -16.72 14.93 26.17
N SER A 310 -17.79 14.20 26.43
CA SER A 310 -17.75 12.88 27.06
C SER A 310 -18.84 11.97 26.48
N LEU A 311 -18.52 10.70 26.29
CA LEU A 311 -19.47 9.69 25.86
C LEU A 311 -19.85 8.84 27.07
N HIS A 312 -21.14 8.63 27.27
CA HIS A 312 -21.68 7.92 28.42
C HIS A 312 -22.46 6.68 27.99
N GLU A 313 -22.34 5.61 28.75
CA GLU A 313 -23.22 4.46 28.68
C GLU A 313 -24.61 4.78 29.27
N SER A 314 -25.56 3.85 29.13
CA SER A 314 -26.91 4.00 29.66
C SER A 314 -27.00 4.13 31.18
N ASP A 315 -26.01 3.65 31.91
CA ASP A 315 -25.87 3.79 33.37
C ASP A 315 -25.25 5.11 33.81
N GLY A 316 -24.87 5.96 32.86
CA GLY A 316 -24.22 7.27 33.08
C GLY A 316 -22.71 7.20 33.28
N SER A 317 -22.07 6.03 33.26
CA SER A 317 -20.63 5.90 33.29
C SER A 317 -20.01 6.41 31.97
N ILE A 318 -18.74 6.86 32.05
CA ILE A 318 -18.02 7.26 30.85
C ILE A 318 -17.56 6.01 30.12
N VAL A 319 -17.76 5.97 28.80
CA VAL A 319 -17.34 4.86 27.94
C VAL A 319 -15.83 4.73 27.98
N GLU A 320 -15.36 3.52 28.25
CA GLU A 320 -13.95 3.13 28.16
C GLU A 320 -13.82 1.89 27.29
N GLU A 321 -13.26 2.03 26.10
CA GLU A 321 -13.06 0.93 25.16
C GLU A 321 -11.61 0.87 24.70
N ARG A 322 -11.04 -0.32 24.64
CA ARG A 322 -9.66 -0.57 24.17
C ARG A 322 -8.60 0.30 24.87
N GLY A 323 -8.81 0.63 26.15
CA GLY A 323 -7.90 1.48 26.93
C GLY A 323 -8.04 2.98 26.63
N MET A 324 -9.01 3.39 25.84
CA MET A 324 -9.33 4.79 25.56
C MET A 324 -10.56 5.19 26.38
N ARG A 325 -10.43 6.27 27.16
CA ARG A 325 -11.53 6.94 27.85
C ARG A 325 -12.08 8.05 26.96
N TYR A 326 -13.37 7.99 26.63
CA TYR A 326 -14.04 8.94 25.77
C TYR A 326 -14.45 10.20 26.55
N GLU A 327 -13.46 10.93 27.04
CA GLU A 327 -13.63 12.24 27.68
C GLU A 327 -12.47 13.14 27.29
N THR A 328 -12.77 14.28 26.68
CA THR A 328 -11.75 15.22 26.22
C THR A 328 -12.20 16.66 26.46
N GLY A 329 -11.30 17.44 27.05
CA GLY A 329 -11.49 18.87 27.24
C GLY A 329 -10.67 19.69 26.24
N GLY A 330 -11.24 20.76 25.68
CA GLY A 330 -10.53 21.59 24.70
C GLY A 330 -11.37 22.70 24.10
N ARG A 331 -10.82 23.32 23.05
CA ARG A 331 -11.52 24.32 22.24
C ARG A 331 -12.07 23.78 20.94
N SER A 332 -11.40 22.79 20.37
CA SER A 332 -11.80 22.08 19.15
C SER A 332 -12.57 20.80 19.48
N VAL A 333 -13.38 20.37 18.56
CA VAL A 333 -14.08 19.08 18.65
C VAL A 333 -13.04 17.96 18.62
N PRO A 334 -13.09 17.00 19.54
CA PRO A 334 -12.19 15.84 19.52
C PRO A 334 -12.43 14.96 18.30
N ASP A 335 -11.36 14.39 17.76
CA ASP A 335 -11.43 13.50 16.58
C ASP A 335 -12.38 12.32 16.80
N TRP A 336 -12.38 11.73 17.99
CA TRP A 336 -13.28 10.60 18.30
C TRP A 336 -14.77 10.95 18.21
N VAL A 337 -15.17 12.23 18.43
CA VAL A 337 -16.55 12.69 18.22
C VAL A 337 -16.88 12.72 16.73
N ALA A 338 -15.95 13.24 15.93
CA ALA A 338 -16.11 13.30 14.48
C ALA A 338 -16.13 11.89 13.86
N ASP A 339 -15.33 10.96 14.36
CA ASP A 339 -15.26 9.59 13.87
C ASP A 339 -16.49 8.76 14.29
N LEU A 340 -16.96 8.91 15.54
CA LEU A 340 -18.09 8.15 16.06
C LEU A 340 -19.41 8.57 15.44
N ILE A 341 -19.67 9.87 15.36
CA ILE A 341 -20.97 10.42 14.91
C ILE A 341 -20.95 10.74 13.42
N ARG A 342 -19.76 11.02 12.85
CA ARG A 342 -19.55 11.40 11.44
C ARG A 342 -20.30 12.67 11.02
N ILE A 343 -20.68 13.54 11.98
CA ILE A 343 -21.17 14.89 11.71
C ILE A 343 -19.96 15.83 11.74
N ARG A 344 -19.52 16.26 10.57
CA ARG A 344 -18.33 17.11 10.39
C ARG A 344 -18.49 18.02 9.18
N LYS A 345 -17.66 19.04 9.08
CA LYS A 345 -17.55 19.84 7.87
C LYS A 345 -16.93 19.04 6.73
N VAL A 346 -17.36 19.31 5.51
CA VAL A 346 -16.81 18.74 4.28
C VAL A 346 -16.25 19.90 3.48
N GLU A 347 -14.98 19.86 3.12
CA GLU A 347 -14.29 20.99 2.46
C GLU A 347 -14.53 22.33 3.19
N ASP A 348 -14.48 22.30 4.53
CA ASP A 348 -14.80 23.43 5.43
C ASP A 348 -16.23 23.98 5.32
N LEU A 349 -17.14 23.27 4.65
CA LEU A 349 -18.55 23.65 4.55
C LEU A 349 -19.42 22.93 5.55
N ASP A 350 -20.42 23.65 6.05
CA ASP A 350 -21.44 23.17 6.97
C ASP A 350 -22.48 22.33 6.23
N VAL A 351 -22.16 21.08 5.92
CA VAL A 351 -23.03 20.19 5.14
C VAL A 351 -24.27 19.79 5.96
N HIS A 352 -24.07 19.47 7.24
CA HIS A 352 -25.11 18.90 8.11
C HIS A 352 -26.03 19.95 8.74
N ILE A 353 -25.46 21.10 9.16
CA ILE A 353 -26.20 22.05 10.01
C ILE A 353 -26.29 23.38 9.29
N ALA A 354 -27.48 23.71 8.79
CA ALA A 354 -27.72 24.97 8.12
C ALA A 354 -27.56 26.16 9.08
N HIS A 355 -27.05 27.26 8.58
CA HIS A 355 -26.96 28.49 9.33
C HIS A 355 -28.12 29.41 8.95
N GLN A 356 -28.88 29.88 9.93
CA GLN A 356 -30.04 30.76 9.73
C GLN A 356 -29.76 32.00 8.86
N LYS A 357 -28.58 32.61 9.02
CA LYS A 357 -28.19 33.83 8.29
C LYS A 357 -27.67 33.54 6.86
N PHE A 358 -27.33 32.28 6.54
CA PHE A 358 -26.80 31.85 5.26
C PHE A 358 -27.54 30.59 4.82
N PRO A 359 -28.82 30.71 4.44
CA PRO A 359 -29.63 29.55 4.02
C PRO A 359 -29.12 28.95 2.70
N VAL A 360 -28.36 29.73 1.94
CA VAL A 360 -27.82 29.35 0.64
C VAL A 360 -26.67 28.35 0.85
N PHE A 361 -26.88 27.12 0.41
CA PHE A 361 -25.85 26.08 0.49
C PHE A 361 -25.24 25.83 -0.88
N LEU A 362 -23.93 25.85 -0.96
CA LEU A 362 -23.12 25.66 -2.16
C LEU A 362 -23.28 26.72 -3.25
N LEU A 363 -24.44 27.34 -3.41
CA LEU A 363 -24.69 28.30 -4.50
C LEU A 363 -23.82 29.56 -4.41
N GLY A 364 -23.41 29.97 -3.21
CA GLY A 364 -22.45 31.07 -3.00
C GLY A 364 -20.97 30.66 -3.00
N GLU A 365 -20.66 29.39 -3.22
CA GLU A 365 -19.30 28.87 -3.23
C GLU A 365 -18.69 28.88 -4.65
N THR A 366 -17.37 28.77 -4.72
CA THR A 366 -16.70 28.67 -6.02
C THR A 366 -17.10 27.39 -6.75
N PRO A 367 -17.17 27.42 -8.10
CA PRO A 367 -17.57 26.25 -8.88
C PRO A 367 -16.72 24.98 -8.62
N SER A 368 -15.43 25.13 -8.38
CA SER A 368 -14.55 24.01 -8.02
C SER A 368 -14.89 23.43 -6.65
N ARG A 369 -15.30 24.24 -5.67
CA ARG A 369 -15.72 23.78 -4.35
C ARG A 369 -17.08 23.09 -4.40
N ARG A 370 -18.00 23.58 -5.24
CA ARG A 370 -19.29 22.91 -5.53
C ARG A 370 -19.06 21.49 -6.05
N SER A 371 -18.17 21.36 -7.05
CA SER A 371 -17.75 20.07 -7.61
C SER A 371 -17.17 19.13 -6.56
N ALA A 372 -16.25 19.61 -5.72
CA ALA A 372 -15.59 18.81 -4.69
C ALA A 372 -16.58 18.27 -3.65
N VAL A 373 -17.45 19.13 -3.11
CA VAL A 373 -18.43 18.74 -2.06
C VAL A 373 -19.48 17.76 -2.58
N LEU A 374 -19.95 17.93 -3.81
CA LEU A 374 -20.91 17.03 -4.43
C LEU A 374 -20.27 15.78 -5.01
N SER A 375 -18.95 15.70 -4.99
CA SER A 375 -18.17 14.64 -5.64
C SER A 375 -18.54 14.46 -7.12
N ILE A 376 -18.97 15.54 -7.77
CA ILE A 376 -19.28 15.58 -9.20
C ILE A 376 -18.03 15.98 -9.96
N GLY A 377 -17.66 15.21 -10.98
CA GLY A 377 -16.46 15.45 -11.77
C GLY A 377 -15.17 14.93 -11.11
N GLN A 378 -15.23 14.28 -9.95
CA GLN A 378 -14.06 13.59 -9.38
C GLN A 378 -13.61 12.43 -10.26
N GLU A 379 -14.54 11.78 -10.97
CA GLU A 379 -14.22 10.80 -12.00
C GLU A 379 -13.32 11.40 -13.08
N ALA A 380 -13.46 12.69 -13.39
CA ALA A 380 -12.58 13.40 -14.31
C ALA A 380 -11.13 13.49 -13.78
N GLY A 381 -10.94 13.59 -12.47
CA GLY A 381 -9.63 13.50 -11.82
C GLY A 381 -9.00 12.13 -12.02
N TYR A 382 -9.72 11.08 -11.64
CA TYR A 382 -9.25 9.70 -11.78
C TYR A 382 -8.94 9.35 -13.25
N ILE A 383 -9.79 9.78 -14.17
CA ILE A 383 -9.59 9.53 -15.60
C ILE A 383 -8.38 10.29 -16.14
N ARG A 384 -8.17 11.54 -15.69
CA ARG A 384 -6.96 12.30 -16.00
C ARG A 384 -5.72 11.59 -15.47
N ASP A 385 -5.75 11.12 -14.23
CA ASP A 385 -4.64 10.37 -13.63
C ASP A 385 -4.39 9.07 -14.41
N MET A 386 -5.46 8.37 -14.82
CA MET A 386 -5.36 7.21 -15.71
C MET A 386 -4.69 7.57 -17.04
N LEU A 387 -5.06 8.70 -17.68
CA LEU A 387 -4.45 9.17 -18.91
C LEU A 387 -2.97 9.54 -18.70
N VAL A 388 -2.64 10.21 -17.61
CA VAL A 388 -1.24 10.52 -17.25
C VAL A 388 -0.43 9.24 -17.10
N ILE A 389 -0.93 8.27 -16.33
CA ILE A 389 -0.27 6.98 -16.13
C ILE A 389 -0.14 6.22 -17.46
N HIS A 390 -1.20 6.23 -18.29
CA HIS A 390 -1.18 5.59 -19.60
C HIS A 390 -0.13 6.23 -20.52
N ARG A 391 -0.11 7.56 -20.63
CA ARG A 391 0.87 8.30 -21.43
C ARG A 391 2.30 8.09 -20.95
N GLU A 392 2.50 8.04 -19.64
CA GLU A 392 3.82 7.75 -19.08
C GLU A 392 4.27 6.32 -19.39
N ARG A 393 3.37 5.33 -19.34
CA ARG A 393 3.66 3.96 -19.79
C ARG A 393 4.01 3.92 -21.27
N CYS A 394 3.22 4.57 -22.12
CA CYS A 394 3.50 4.65 -23.55
C CYS A 394 4.85 5.33 -23.84
N ARG A 395 5.21 6.35 -23.07
CA ARG A 395 6.53 7.00 -23.17
C ARG A 395 7.65 6.02 -22.81
N ARG A 396 7.51 5.28 -21.71
CA ARG A 396 8.47 4.24 -21.31
C ARG A 396 8.58 3.13 -22.35
N ASP A 397 7.45 2.68 -22.91
CA ASP A 397 7.43 1.69 -23.98
C ASP A 397 8.11 2.21 -25.25
N ASN A 398 7.90 3.46 -25.66
CA ASN A 398 8.61 4.10 -26.77
C ASN A 398 10.12 4.17 -26.52
N ASP A 399 10.53 4.56 -25.31
CA ASP A 399 11.94 4.62 -24.94
C ASP A 399 12.56 3.21 -24.93
N LEU A 400 11.82 2.19 -24.43
CA LEU A 400 12.22 0.79 -24.47
C LEU A 400 12.41 0.29 -25.92
N VAL A 401 11.46 0.56 -26.80
CA VAL A 401 11.56 0.18 -28.22
C VAL A 401 12.78 0.86 -28.85
N ARG A 402 12.89 2.18 -28.71
CA ARG A 402 13.98 2.93 -29.33
C ARG A 402 15.38 2.54 -28.82
N ASN A 403 15.52 2.38 -27.51
CA ASN A 403 16.79 2.02 -26.91
C ASN A 403 17.08 0.52 -27.08
N GLY A 404 16.05 -0.31 -26.97
CA GLY A 404 16.15 -1.75 -27.18
C GLY A 404 16.50 -2.11 -28.63
N GLU A 405 15.97 -1.42 -29.62
CA GLU A 405 16.35 -1.63 -31.03
C GLU A 405 17.85 -1.31 -31.27
N ARG A 406 18.37 -0.27 -30.63
CA ARG A 406 19.82 0.04 -30.68
C ARG A 406 20.64 -1.04 -29.98
N GLU A 407 20.18 -1.51 -28.81
CA GLU A 407 20.84 -2.60 -28.09
C GLU A 407 20.80 -3.90 -28.90
N LEU A 408 19.68 -4.20 -29.60
CA LEU A 408 19.59 -5.38 -30.48
C LEU A 408 20.60 -5.34 -31.63
N ILE A 409 20.84 -4.17 -32.21
CA ILE A 409 21.87 -3.99 -33.25
C ILE A 409 23.25 -4.29 -32.64
N ALA A 410 23.57 -3.70 -31.50
CA ALA A 410 24.86 -3.92 -30.83
C ALA A 410 25.06 -5.39 -30.40
N LEU A 411 23.99 -6.05 -29.90
CA LEU A 411 24.00 -7.47 -29.59
C LEU A 411 24.21 -8.32 -30.86
N GLY A 412 23.59 -7.92 -31.97
CA GLY A 412 23.78 -8.58 -33.26
C GLY A 412 25.23 -8.49 -33.73
N GLU A 413 25.84 -7.31 -33.69
CA GLU A 413 27.25 -7.11 -34.04
C GLU A 413 28.20 -7.91 -33.12
N ALA A 414 27.90 -7.91 -31.81
CA ALA A 414 28.69 -8.68 -30.85
C ALA A 414 28.59 -10.21 -31.08
N LEU A 415 27.40 -10.71 -31.46
CA LEU A 415 27.19 -12.10 -31.81
C LEU A 415 27.84 -12.49 -33.13
N GLU A 416 27.83 -11.59 -34.11
CA GLU A 416 28.51 -11.81 -35.40
C GLU A 416 30.03 -11.94 -35.20
N GLY A 417 30.62 -11.14 -34.30
CA GLY A 417 32.02 -11.27 -33.89
C GLY A 417 32.38 -12.60 -33.23
N LEU A 418 31.35 -13.36 -32.77
CA LEU A 418 31.52 -14.67 -32.12
C LEU A 418 31.05 -15.86 -32.97
N LYS A 419 30.74 -15.64 -34.24
CA LYS A 419 30.19 -16.70 -35.12
C LYS A 419 31.13 -17.87 -35.34
N ASP A 420 32.44 -17.63 -35.39
CA ASP A 420 33.44 -18.62 -35.72
C ASP A 420 33.91 -19.46 -34.52
N LEU A 421 33.28 -19.27 -33.33
CA LEU A 421 33.66 -19.99 -32.11
C LEU A 421 33.62 -21.50 -32.26
N ASP A 422 32.60 -22.03 -32.99
CA ASP A 422 32.45 -23.46 -33.19
C ASP A 422 33.60 -24.00 -34.06
N GLY A 423 34.01 -23.25 -35.10
CA GLY A 423 35.18 -23.55 -35.90
C GLY A 423 36.51 -23.49 -35.12
N LEU A 424 36.63 -22.54 -34.18
CA LEU A 424 37.77 -22.46 -33.26
C LEU A 424 37.80 -23.65 -32.29
N LYS A 425 36.64 -24.09 -31.81
CA LYS A 425 36.49 -25.28 -30.96
C LYS A 425 36.95 -26.54 -31.65
N ASP A 426 36.53 -26.71 -32.92
CA ASP A 426 36.94 -27.85 -33.72
C ASP A 426 38.46 -27.86 -33.95
N ARG A 427 39.02 -26.69 -34.30
CA ARG A 427 40.49 -26.53 -34.44
C ARG A 427 41.23 -26.84 -33.15
N LEU A 428 40.73 -26.34 -32.00
CA LEU A 428 41.34 -26.59 -30.71
C LEU A 428 41.28 -28.07 -30.32
N SER A 429 40.15 -28.74 -30.62
CA SER A 429 39.98 -30.17 -30.40
C SER A 429 40.94 -30.99 -31.28
N ALA A 430 41.15 -30.59 -32.54
CA ALA A 430 42.11 -31.21 -33.45
C ALA A 430 43.56 -31.01 -32.94
N ILE A 431 43.91 -29.77 -32.47
CA ILE A 431 45.23 -29.51 -31.88
C ILE A 431 45.47 -30.40 -30.65
N ARG A 432 44.48 -30.57 -29.79
CA ARG A 432 44.59 -31.47 -28.63
C ARG A 432 44.84 -32.92 -29.04
N ARG A 433 44.06 -33.45 -30.00
CA ARG A 433 44.28 -34.79 -30.50
C ARG A 433 45.69 -34.97 -31.03
N LEU A 434 46.16 -33.99 -31.83
CA LEU A 434 47.53 -34.02 -32.32
C LEU A 434 48.56 -33.90 -31.18
N GLY A 435 48.22 -33.12 -30.13
CA GLY A 435 49.06 -33.02 -28.93
C GLY A 435 49.16 -34.32 -28.14
N ASP A 436 48.05 -35.04 -28.02
CA ASP A 436 47.97 -36.34 -27.36
C ASP A 436 48.69 -37.42 -28.23
N ASP A 437 48.46 -37.41 -29.54
CA ASP A 437 49.20 -38.29 -30.48
C ASP A 437 50.69 -38.05 -30.41
N LEU A 438 51.11 -36.78 -30.26
CA LEU A 438 52.52 -36.40 -30.14
C LEU A 438 53.12 -36.86 -28.79
N LYS A 439 52.34 -36.79 -27.69
CA LYS A 439 52.77 -37.35 -26.40
C LYS A 439 52.94 -38.86 -26.46
N ASP A 440 51.95 -39.53 -27.05
CA ASP A 440 51.99 -41.00 -27.21
C ASP A 440 53.17 -41.40 -28.09
N ALA A 441 53.37 -40.69 -29.19
CA ALA A 441 54.55 -40.93 -30.05
C ALA A 441 55.85 -40.64 -29.30
N SER A 442 55.92 -39.56 -28.49
CA SER A 442 57.10 -39.23 -27.70
C SER A 442 57.38 -40.26 -26.60
N ALA A 443 56.29 -40.73 -25.93
CA ALA A 443 56.41 -41.80 -24.94
C ALA A 443 56.89 -43.14 -25.58
N HIS A 444 56.34 -43.47 -26.76
CA HIS A 444 56.80 -44.60 -27.53
C HIS A 444 58.27 -44.44 -27.90
N LEU A 445 58.66 -43.29 -28.37
CA LEU A 445 60.06 -43.01 -28.72
C LEU A 445 60.98 -43.09 -27.49
N GLN A 446 60.51 -42.59 -26.32
CA GLN A 446 61.25 -42.73 -25.07
C GLN A 446 61.33 -44.17 -24.60
N THR A 447 60.26 -44.95 -24.79
CA THR A 447 60.24 -46.41 -24.51
C THR A 447 61.18 -47.16 -25.43
N LEU A 448 61.14 -46.83 -26.73
CA LEU A 448 62.07 -47.41 -27.70
C LEU A 448 63.52 -47.02 -27.38
N GLN A 449 63.80 -45.81 -27.00
CA GLN A 449 65.15 -45.36 -26.54
C GLN A 449 65.60 -46.11 -25.28
N GLN A 450 64.65 -46.27 -24.30
CA GLN A 450 64.94 -47.10 -23.13
C GLN A 450 65.18 -48.54 -23.46
N CYS A 451 64.38 -49.16 -24.38
CA CYS A 451 64.58 -50.51 -24.87
C CYS A 451 65.89 -50.59 -25.60
N ALA A 452 66.22 -49.63 -26.45
CA ALA A 452 67.50 -49.59 -27.13
C ALA A 452 68.68 -49.45 -26.15
N SER A 453 68.56 -48.62 -25.13
CA SER A 453 69.59 -48.51 -24.08
C SER A 453 69.67 -49.77 -23.22
N GLN A 454 68.50 -50.39 -22.91
CA GLN A 454 68.48 -51.68 -22.20
C GLN A 454 69.09 -52.81 -23.04
N LEU A 455 68.75 -52.81 -24.31
CA LEU A 455 69.39 -53.80 -25.26
C LEU A 455 70.90 -53.57 -25.31
N ALA A 456 71.34 -52.29 -25.38
CA ALA A 456 72.78 -51.97 -25.34
C ALA A 456 73.41 -52.35 -24.00
N ASP A 457 72.63 -52.15 -22.87
CA ASP A 457 73.11 -52.56 -21.55
C ASP A 457 73.05 -54.07 -21.33
N LEU A 458 71.97 -54.70 -21.83
CA LEU A 458 71.86 -56.18 -21.85
C LEU A 458 72.92 -56.80 -22.69
N ASN A 459 73.27 -56.25 -23.85
CA ASN A 459 74.37 -56.73 -24.66
C ASN A 459 75.70 -56.57 -23.91
N ARG A 460 75.92 -55.38 -23.22
CA ARG A 460 77.07 -55.22 -22.35
C ARG A 460 77.04 -56.12 -21.10
N ARG A 461 75.83 -56.42 -20.58
CA ARG A 461 75.65 -57.33 -19.44
C ARG A 461 75.75 -58.81 -19.90
N LEU A 462 75.30 -59.11 -21.11
CA LEU A 462 75.50 -60.40 -21.72
C LEU A 462 77.00 -60.68 -21.93
N GLU A 463 77.73 -59.67 -22.44
CA GLU A 463 79.19 -59.73 -22.52
C GLU A 463 79.83 -59.82 -21.13
N LYS A 464 79.29 -59.13 -20.12
CA LYS A 464 79.78 -59.21 -18.72
C LYS A 464 79.20 -60.43 -17.96
N ALA A 465 77.97 -60.90 -18.29
CA ALA A 465 77.37 -62.08 -17.66
C ALA A 465 77.92 -63.36 -18.22
N GLN A 466 78.34 -63.40 -19.47
CA GLN A 466 79.25 -64.44 -19.99
C GLN A 466 80.59 -64.44 -19.23
N ALA A 467 80.99 -63.27 -18.68
CA ALA A 467 82.14 -63.12 -17.76
C ALA A 467 81.82 -63.30 -16.27
N ARG A 468 80.51 -63.33 -15.91
CA ARG A 468 80.05 -63.32 -14.49
C ARG A 468 79.09 -64.46 -14.15
N ALA A 469 78.91 -65.49 -14.98
CA ALA A 469 78.05 -66.65 -14.69
C ALA A 469 78.46 -67.48 -13.45
N GLU A 470 79.36 -66.92 -12.65
CA GLU A 470 79.89 -67.60 -11.49
C GLU A 470 79.54 -67.03 -10.09
N ILE A 471 78.78 -65.98 -9.95
CA ILE A 471 78.52 -65.50 -8.57
C ILE A 471 77.05 -65.26 -8.27
N THR A 472 76.44 -66.23 -7.63
CA THR A 472 75.30 -66.46 -6.75
C THR A 472 74.73 -65.30 -5.94
N ALA A 473 73.38 -65.35 -5.87
CA ALA A 473 72.44 -65.37 -4.70
C ALA A 473 72.66 -64.43 -3.50
N LYS A 474 71.69 -63.66 -3.20
CA LYS A 474 70.91 -63.61 -1.93
C LYS A 474 69.99 -62.38 -1.78
N LEU A 475 68.88 -62.73 -1.24
CA LEU A 475 67.67 -61.98 -0.80
C LEU A 475 67.93 -60.88 0.27
N PRO A 476 67.00 -60.05 0.73
CA PRO A 476 65.62 -60.37 1.21
C PRO A 476 64.54 -59.25 1.15
N GLU A 477 63.42 -59.57 1.48
CA GLU A 477 62.11 -59.36 2.07
C GLU A 477 61.40 -57.95 2.29
N ALA A 478 60.06 -58.10 2.41
CA ALA A 478 58.96 -57.18 2.16
C ALA A 478 58.24 -56.67 3.43
N GLU A 479 58.65 -55.59 4.04
CA GLU A 479 57.86 -54.98 5.14
C GLU A 479 57.47 -53.50 4.96
N GLN A 480 57.85 -52.85 3.91
CA GLN A 480 57.65 -51.39 3.76
C GLN A 480 56.34 -50.97 3.06
N LEU A 481 55.59 -51.89 2.50
CA LEU A 481 54.38 -51.56 1.73
C LEU A 481 53.17 -51.18 2.58
N ALA A 482 53.07 -51.71 3.80
CA ALA A 482 51.91 -51.44 4.69
C ALA A 482 51.91 -50.03 5.30
N HIS A 483 53.05 -49.37 5.40
CA HIS A 483 53.13 -48.00 5.92
C HIS A 483 52.70 -46.93 4.92
N LEU A 484 53.06 -47.12 3.64
CA LEU A 484 52.67 -46.21 2.56
C LEU A 484 51.17 -46.22 2.30
N THR A 485 50.50 -47.37 2.41
CA THR A 485 49.06 -47.50 2.21
C THR A 485 48.28 -46.68 3.26
N ARG A 486 48.67 -46.74 4.54
CA ARG A 486 48.07 -45.98 5.62
C ARG A 486 48.22 -44.48 5.48
N MET A 487 49.37 -44.01 4.93
CA MET A 487 49.59 -42.58 4.68
C MET A 487 48.69 -42.04 3.56
N VAL A 488 48.45 -42.80 2.50
CA VAL A 488 47.56 -42.43 1.37
C VAL A 488 46.11 -42.34 1.83
N GLU A 489 45.66 -43.27 2.68
CA GLU A 489 44.28 -43.24 3.25
C GLU A 489 44.05 -42.01 4.13
N ARG A 490 44.99 -41.67 5.02
CA ARG A 490 44.92 -40.46 5.85
C ARG A 490 44.92 -39.18 5.02
N SER A 491 45.65 -39.12 3.92
CA SER A 491 45.67 -37.97 3.01
C SER A 491 44.33 -37.76 2.33
N ARG A 492 43.69 -38.84 1.86
CA ARG A 492 42.34 -38.81 1.26
C ARG A 492 41.26 -38.39 2.25
N GLU A 493 41.37 -38.82 3.50
CA GLU A 493 40.41 -38.43 4.56
C GLU A 493 40.53 -36.93 4.94
N ARG A 494 41.75 -36.41 4.98
CA ARG A 494 42.01 -34.95 5.17
C ARG A 494 41.40 -34.12 4.02
N GLU A 495 41.58 -34.53 2.76
CA GLU A 495 40.98 -33.84 1.60
C GLU A 495 39.43 -33.82 1.69
N ARG A 496 38.81 -34.92 2.12
CA ARG A 496 37.36 -35.03 2.30
C ARG A 496 36.84 -34.11 3.42
N LEU A 497 37.55 -34.07 4.54
CA LEU A 497 37.21 -33.16 5.66
C LEU A 497 37.40 -31.70 5.26
N GLY A 498 38.46 -31.36 4.54
CA GLY A 498 38.70 -30.03 4.00
C GLY A 498 37.57 -29.53 3.10
N GLY A 499 37.12 -30.40 2.17
CA GLY A 499 35.99 -30.05 1.30
C GLY A 499 34.69 -29.81 2.07
N ARG A 500 34.43 -30.58 3.15
CA ARG A 500 33.26 -30.38 4.02
C ARG A 500 33.32 -29.06 4.80
N VAL A 501 34.47 -28.69 5.36
CA VAL A 501 34.68 -27.44 6.07
C VAL A 501 34.46 -26.24 5.16
N ILE A 502 35.01 -26.26 3.95
CA ILE A 502 34.83 -25.19 2.97
C ILE A 502 33.35 -25.04 2.59
N GLY A 503 32.67 -26.15 2.31
CA GLY A 503 31.24 -26.15 1.96
C GLY A 503 30.36 -25.58 3.09
N LEU A 504 30.62 -25.98 4.33
CA LEU A 504 29.88 -25.49 5.51
C LEU A 504 30.18 -24.01 5.80
N SER A 505 31.42 -23.57 5.64
CA SER A 505 31.79 -22.16 5.83
C SER A 505 31.10 -21.24 4.82
N HIS A 506 31.00 -21.66 3.56
CA HIS A 506 30.25 -20.94 2.52
C HIS A 506 28.75 -20.89 2.84
N SER A 507 28.17 -21.99 3.28
CA SER A 507 26.76 -22.06 3.68
C SER A 507 26.46 -21.17 4.89
N LEU A 508 27.35 -21.12 5.88
CA LEU A 508 27.23 -20.27 7.05
C LEU A 508 27.32 -18.78 6.68
N ALA A 509 28.29 -18.40 5.86
CA ALA A 509 28.44 -17.02 5.41
C ALA A 509 27.21 -16.54 4.64
N TRP A 510 26.69 -17.36 3.73
CA TRP A 510 25.47 -17.07 2.97
C TRP A 510 24.23 -16.96 3.87
N SER A 511 24.08 -17.85 4.84
CA SER A 511 22.95 -17.84 5.78
C SER A 511 23.00 -16.64 6.73
N ARG A 512 24.19 -16.23 7.19
CA ARG A 512 24.37 -15.02 8.01
C ARG A 512 24.07 -13.73 7.24
N ALA A 513 24.49 -13.64 5.98
CA ALA A 513 24.16 -12.50 5.13
C ALA A 513 22.65 -12.39 4.87
N ARG A 514 21.99 -13.50 4.64
CA ARG A 514 20.54 -13.55 4.45
C ARG A 514 19.78 -13.20 5.73
N LEU A 515 20.22 -13.65 6.89
CA LEU A 515 19.63 -13.31 8.17
C LEU A 515 19.77 -11.81 8.47
N ALA A 516 20.95 -11.23 8.23
CA ALA A 516 21.17 -9.80 8.41
C ALA A 516 20.24 -8.94 7.53
N ALA A 517 20.05 -9.35 6.28
CA ALA A 517 19.12 -8.69 5.37
C ALA A 517 17.65 -8.79 5.82
N LEU A 518 17.26 -9.93 6.45
CA LEU A 518 15.91 -10.13 6.97
C LEU A 518 15.67 -9.42 8.32
N GLN A 519 16.71 -9.24 9.11
CA GLN A 519 16.65 -8.51 10.39
C GLN A 519 16.56 -6.98 10.23
N SER A 520 16.90 -6.46 9.04
CA SER A 520 16.75 -5.03 8.73
C SER A 520 15.32 -4.62 8.38
N LEU A 521 14.37 -5.54 8.37
CA LEU A 521 12.96 -5.23 8.14
C LEU A 521 12.33 -4.58 9.38
N PRO A 522 11.53 -3.54 9.23
CA PRO A 522 10.91 -2.87 10.36
C PRO A 522 9.95 -3.79 11.12
N GLU A 523 10.00 -3.78 12.45
CA GLU A 523 9.16 -4.60 13.33
C GLU A 523 7.69 -4.18 13.34
N ALA A 524 7.39 -2.99 12.89
CA ALA A 524 6.03 -2.47 12.86
C ALA A 524 5.68 -1.95 11.46
N LEU A 525 4.56 -2.44 10.94
CA LEU A 525 3.97 -1.92 9.70
C LEU A 525 3.22 -0.62 9.99
N PRO A 526 3.34 0.39 9.13
CA PRO A 526 2.42 1.51 9.18
C PRO A 526 1.01 1.00 8.87
N THR A 527 0.07 1.42 9.69
CA THR A 527 -1.35 1.14 9.48
C THR A 527 -1.81 1.87 8.22
N LEU A 528 -1.98 1.12 7.16
CA LEU A 528 -2.53 1.61 5.89
C LEU A 528 -3.99 1.17 5.78
N GLU A 529 -4.85 2.14 5.57
CA GLU A 529 -6.31 1.99 5.47
C GLU A 529 -6.82 1.25 4.22
N ASN A 530 -5.96 0.64 3.43
CA ASN A 530 -6.40 -0.07 2.24
C ASN A 530 -5.96 -1.53 2.29
N THR A 531 -6.93 -2.39 2.60
CA THR A 531 -6.73 -3.75 3.10
C THR A 531 -6.10 -4.75 2.13
N SER A 532 -6.23 -4.60 0.83
CA SER A 532 -5.72 -5.61 -0.11
C SER A 532 -4.21 -5.52 -0.34
N SER A 533 -3.67 -4.32 -0.40
CA SER A 533 -2.21 -4.12 -0.55
C SER A 533 -1.47 -4.41 0.76
N ALA A 534 -2.07 -4.03 1.90
CA ALA A 534 -1.51 -4.29 3.23
C ALA A 534 -1.48 -5.79 3.57
N GLN A 535 -2.51 -6.54 3.19
CA GLN A 535 -2.54 -8.00 3.38
C GLN A 535 -1.46 -8.72 2.59
N ASN A 536 -1.16 -8.26 1.37
CA ASN A 536 -0.08 -8.82 0.56
C ASN A 536 1.31 -8.51 1.14
N ILE A 537 1.48 -7.31 1.69
CA ILE A 537 2.72 -6.92 2.38
C ILE A 537 2.86 -7.73 3.68
N LEU A 538 1.80 -7.88 4.46
CA LEU A 538 1.80 -8.67 5.69
C LEU A 538 2.11 -10.15 5.44
N LYS A 539 1.56 -10.72 4.37
CA LYS A 539 1.86 -12.09 3.95
C LYS A 539 3.34 -12.23 3.56
N ARG A 540 3.86 -11.31 2.74
CA ARG A 540 5.28 -11.28 2.38
C ARG A 540 6.21 -11.10 3.58
N MET A 541 5.84 -10.26 4.54
CA MET A 541 6.64 -10.12 5.77
C MET A 541 6.59 -11.36 6.66
N ASN A 542 5.45 -12.01 6.77
CA ASN A 542 5.36 -13.28 7.49
C ASN A 542 6.16 -14.40 6.81
N ASP A 543 6.13 -14.47 5.47
CA ASP A 543 6.95 -15.40 4.71
C ASP A 543 8.45 -15.12 4.90
N LEU A 544 8.85 -13.84 4.89
CA LEU A 544 10.22 -13.41 5.16
C LEU A 544 10.65 -13.69 6.62
N ARG A 545 9.74 -13.51 7.58
CA ARG A 545 10.02 -13.82 8.99
C ARG A 545 10.18 -15.33 9.21
N SER A 546 9.37 -16.14 8.55
CA SER A 546 9.51 -17.59 8.55
C SER A 546 10.82 -18.04 7.89
N ALA A 547 11.21 -17.39 6.78
CA ALA A 547 12.49 -17.64 6.12
C ALA A 547 13.69 -17.25 7.00
N ALA A 548 13.56 -16.18 7.81
CA ALA A 548 14.59 -15.78 8.78
C ALA A 548 14.80 -16.84 9.87
N LEU A 549 13.72 -17.39 10.41
CA LEU A 549 13.78 -18.46 11.42
C LEU A 549 14.44 -19.73 10.86
N ILE A 550 14.10 -20.09 9.62
CA ILE A 550 14.72 -21.24 8.93
C ILE A 550 16.21 -20.96 8.70
N ALA A 551 16.59 -19.74 8.33
CA ALA A 551 17.98 -19.34 8.15
C ALA A 551 18.77 -19.40 9.46
N GLN A 552 18.18 -18.96 10.59
CA GLN A 552 18.80 -19.09 11.92
C GLN A 552 19.04 -20.56 12.31
N SER A 553 18.05 -21.42 12.09
CA SER A 553 18.19 -22.84 12.36
C SER A 553 19.29 -23.48 11.51
N ARG A 554 19.41 -23.09 10.24
CA ARG A 554 20.48 -23.54 9.36
C ARG A 554 21.87 -23.07 9.80
N ILE A 555 21.97 -21.83 10.24
CA ILE A 555 23.24 -21.28 10.80
C ILE A 555 23.65 -22.13 12.00
N ALA A 556 22.75 -22.40 12.93
CA ALA A 556 23.07 -23.22 14.10
C ALA A 556 23.54 -24.64 13.73
N GLN A 557 22.88 -25.28 12.77
CA GLN A 557 23.28 -26.62 12.29
C GLN A 557 24.66 -26.61 11.61
N VAL A 558 24.96 -25.55 10.85
CA VAL A 558 26.28 -25.40 10.19
C VAL A 558 27.38 -25.12 11.22
N ASP A 559 27.12 -24.28 12.23
CA ASP A 559 28.07 -24.03 13.31
C ASP A 559 28.37 -25.28 14.12
N GLU A 560 27.34 -26.10 14.44
CA GLU A 560 27.53 -27.39 15.09
C GLU A 560 28.37 -28.35 14.24
N GLY A 561 28.07 -28.42 12.94
CA GLY A 561 28.84 -29.24 12.00
C GLY A 561 30.29 -28.77 11.86
N LEU A 562 30.54 -27.46 11.90
CA LEU A 562 31.86 -26.87 11.84
C LEU A 562 32.69 -27.20 13.11
N THR A 563 32.03 -27.14 14.27
CA THR A 563 32.64 -27.49 15.55
C THR A 563 33.03 -28.97 15.61
N SER A 564 32.15 -29.86 15.11
CA SER A 564 32.44 -31.29 14.99
C SER A 564 33.64 -31.57 14.09
N LEU A 565 33.69 -30.92 12.93
CA LEU A 565 34.81 -31.08 11.98
C LEU A 565 36.13 -30.54 12.52
N GLN A 566 36.09 -29.43 13.27
CA GLN A 566 37.28 -28.89 13.95
C GLN A 566 37.81 -29.88 15.00
N ALA A 567 36.91 -30.55 15.74
CA ALA A 567 37.30 -31.58 16.66
C ALA A 567 37.92 -32.83 15.95
N GLU A 568 37.32 -33.25 14.85
CA GLU A 568 37.88 -34.32 14.01
C GLU A 568 39.28 -33.95 13.47
N MET A 569 39.48 -32.71 13.02
CA MET A 569 40.79 -32.22 12.58
C MET A 569 41.83 -32.17 13.71
N ALA A 570 41.40 -31.74 14.92
CA ALA A 570 42.27 -31.74 16.10
C ALA A 570 42.72 -33.18 16.44
N GLN A 571 41.82 -34.11 16.40
CA GLN A 571 42.11 -35.54 16.63
C GLN A 571 43.10 -36.08 15.60
N LEU A 572 42.93 -35.73 14.33
CA LEU A 572 43.80 -36.15 13.24
C LEU A 572 45.26 -35.63 13.41
N VAL A 573 45.38 -34.37 13.90
CA VAL A 573 46.69 -33.79 14.20
C VAL A 573 47.36 -34.49 15.40
N GLU A 574 46.55 -34.86 16.42
CA GLU A 574 47.04 -35.57 17.59
C GLU A 574 47.50 -36.98 17.23
N GLU A 575 46.73 -37.71 16.42
CA GLU A 575 47.09 -39.05 15.92
C GLU A 575 48.37 -39.08 15.06
N THR A 576 48.69 -37.94 14.40
CA THR A 576 49.89 -37.81 13.59
C THR A 576 51.08 -37.24 14.36
N GLY A 577 50.94 -37.08 15.70
CA GLY A 577 52.00 -36.56 16.56
C GLY A 577 52.34 -35.07 16.30
N GLY A 578 51.36 -34.26 15.81
CA GLY A 578 51.56 -32.84 15.51
C GLY A 578 52.32 -32.56 14.21
N LEU A 579 52.49 -33.56 13.39
CA LEU A 579 53.20 -33.42 12.11
C LEU A 579 52.23 -33.56 10.92
N CYS A 580 52.40 -32.78 9.88
CA CYS A 580 51.62 -32.87 8.66
C CYS A 580 51.82 -34.26 8.01
N PRO A 581 50.76 -35.06 7.79
CA PRO A 581 50.91 -36.41 7.22
C PRO A 581 51.38 -36.41 5.77
N THR A 582 51.36 -35.25 5.11
CA THR A 582 51.76 -35.14 3.70
C THR A 582 53.22 -34.69 3.53
N CYS A 583 53.72 -33.76 4.34
CA CYS A 583 55.08 -33.19 4.19
C CYS A 583 55.95 -33.34 5.45
N GLY A 584 55.41 -33.85 6.58
CA GLY A 584 56.18 -34.09 7.81
C GLY A 584 56.52 -32.85 8.62
N SER A 585 56.04 -31.66 8.23
CA SER A 585 56.29 -30.41 8.98
C SER A 585 55.33 -30.27 10.17
N PRO A 586 55.77 -29.61 11.28
CA PRO A 586 54.87 -29.35 12.45
C PRO A 586 53.65 -28.55 12.04
N VAL A 587 52.45 -28.99 12.43
CA VAL A 587 51.20 -28.33 12.09
C VAL A 587 50.27 -28.30 13.31
N LYS A 588 49.49 -27.21 13.43
CA LYS A 588 48.40 -27.11 14.42
C LYS A 588 47.06 -27.38 13.76
N PRO A 589 46.02 -27.83 14.51
CA PRO A 589 44.68 -28.07 13.96
C PRO A 589 44.12 -26.90 13.15
N GLU A 590 44.35 -25.68 13.62
CA GLU A 590 43.87 -24.43 13.02
C GLU A 590 44.46 -24.18 11.62
N ASN A 591 45.67 -24.66 11.36
CA ASN A 591 46.44 -24.42 10.11
C ASN A 591 46.52 -25.66 9.23
N LEU A 592 45.87 -26.74 9.58
CA LEU A 592 45.98 -28.00 8.90
C LEU A 592 45.55 -27.93 7.43
N LEU A 593 44.50 -27.12 7.13
CA LEU A 593 43.99 -26.93 5.78
C LEU A 593 44.78 -25.90 4.98
N ASP A 594 45.26 -24.85 5.63
CA ASP A 594 46.01 -23.74 4.99
C ASP A 594 47.45 -24.10 4.70
N HIS A 595 48.01 -25.12 5.36
CA HIS A 595 49.40 -25.50 5.25
C HIS A 595 49.84 -25.89 3.82
N HIS A 596 48.87 -26.26 2.96
CA HIS A 596 49.06 -26.56 1.55
C HIS A 596 48.07 -25.81 0.62
N ALA A 597 47.38 -24.80 1.12
CA ALA A 597 46.45 -24.02 0.30
C ALA A 597 47.21 -23.08 -0.65
N HIS A 598 46.93 -23.17 -1.91
CA HIS A 598 47.43 -22.20 -2.89
C HIS A 598 46.90 -20.78 -2.57
N PRO A 599 47.70 -19.69 -2.76
CA PRO A 599 47.37 -18.33 -2.31
C PRO A 599 46.25 -17.63 -3.14
N SER A 600 45.29 -18.34 -3.70
CA SER A 600 44.25 -17.75 -4.58
C SER A 600 42.82 -17.68 -4.02
N LEU A 601 42.60 -17.93 -2.72
CA LEU A 601 41.23 -17.94 -2.15
C LEU A 601 41.04 -17.08 -0.88
N SER A 602 41.91 -16.10 -0.63
CA SER A 602 41.71 -15.11 0.44
C SER A 602 41.15 -13.80 -0.13
N SER A 603 39.91 -13.80 -0.61
CA SER A 603 39.13 -12.56 -0.74
C SER A 603 37.79 -12.79 0.00
N THR A 604 37.72 -12.20 1.18
CA THR A 604 36.48 -12.09 1.97
C THR A 604 35.39 -11.39 1.17
N PRO A 605 34.15 -11.89 1.17
CA PRO A 605 33.02 -11.28 0.45
C PRO A 605 32.36 -10.12 1.22
N SER A 606 33.12 -9.23 1.87
CA SER A 606 32.50 -8.17 2.68
C SER A 606 32.37 -6.80 2.02
N GLU A 607 32.66 -6.64 0.72
CA GLU A 607 32.63 -5.31 0.07
C GLU A 607 31.76 -5.17 -1.17
N ARG A 608 30.73 -6.02 -1.37
CA ARG A 608 29.78 -5.80 -2.48
C ARG A 608 28.32 -5.93 -2.05
N LEU A 609 27.89 -5.12 -1.09
CA LEU A 609 26.47 -4.91 -0.77
C LEU A 609 26.18 -3.47 -0.31
N THR A 610 26.81 -2.48 -1.00
CA THR A 610 26.36 -1.08 -0.93
C THR A 610 26.48 -0.49 -2.34
N ALA A 611 25.45 -0.72 -3.15
CA ALA A 611 25.00 0.12 -4.25
C ALA A 611 23.57 -0.27 -4.62
#